data_731c905913b428362f03dde61ea76f61
#
_entry.id   731c905913b428362f03dde61ea76f61
#
_cell.length_a   1.000
_cell.length_b   1.000
_cell.length_c   1.000
_cell.angle_alpha   90.00
_cell.angle_beta   90.00
_cell.angle_gamma   90.00
#
_symmetry.space_group_name_H-M   'P 1'
#
loop_
_entity.id
_entity.type
_entity.pdbx_description
1 polymer ?
#
loop_
_entity_poly.entity_id
_entity_poly.type
_entity_poly.pdbx_seq_one_letter_code
_entity_poly.pdbx_strand_id
1 'polypeptide(L)'
;MLVAGCWLLVELTHSRADGSYRKQLAQLSKTQLLILDDWGLEPLLPAQRNDLLELVDDRYGKNATVIISQLPTDEWYGCVGDNTLADAILDRLMHN
;
A
#
# COMPACT_ATOMS: atom_id res chain seq x y z
N MET A 1 -13.48 -9.14 2.14
CA MET A 1 -12.12 -9.39 1.61
C MET A 1 -11.97 -8.74 0.25
N LEU A 2 -10.88 -8.05 0.04
CA LEU A 2 -10.57 -7.44 -1.25
C LEU A 2 -9.17 -7.87 -1.67
N VAL A 3 -9.04 -8.34 -2.91
CA VAL A 3 -7.75 -8.67 -3.52
C VAL A 3 -7.46 -7.60 -4.57
N ALA A 4 -6.30 -6.95 -4.45
CA ALA A 4 -5.91 -5.87 -5.34
C ALA A 4 -4.44 -6.04 -5.75
N GLY A 5 -4.12 -5.65 -6.98
CA GLY A 5 -2.75 -5.62 -7.47
C GLY A 5 -2.15 -4.22 -7.41
N CYS A 6 -1.03 -4.03 -8.08
CA CYS A 6 -0.37 -2.72 -8.15
C CYS A 6 -1.25 -1.63 -8.78
N TRP A 7 -2.27 -2.03 -9.56
CA TRP A 7 -3.23 -1.10 -10.15
C TRP A 7 -3.93 -0.25 -9.10
N LEU A 8 -4.03 -0.74 -7.85
CA LEU A 8 -4.67 0.02 -6.77
C LEU A 8 -3.97 1.35 -6.53
N LEU A 9 -2.65 1.36 -6.54
CA LEU A 9 -1.89 2.59 -6.33
C LEU A 9 -2.06 3.57 -7.50
N VAL A 10 -2.17 3.04 -8.72
CA VAL A 10 -2.47 3.88 -9.89
C VAL A 10 -3.84 4.53 -9.74
N GLU A 11 -4.84 3.77 -9.32
CA GLU A 11 -6.19 4.31 -9.11
C GLU A 11 -6.23 5.34 -7.98
N LEU A 12 -5.51 5.12 -6.89
CA LEU A 12 -5.43 6.10 -5.81
C LEU A 12 -4.81 7.42 -6.30
N THR A 13 -3.76 7.33 -7.11
CA THR A 13 -3.14 8.52 -7.70
C THR A 13 -4.12 9.28 -8.59
N HIS A 14 -4.87 8.55 -9.44
CA HIS A 14 -5.89 9.17 -10.30
C HIS A 14 -7.02 9.80 -9.48
N SER A 15 -7.40 9.19 -8.37
CA SER A 15 -8.48 9.70 -7.53
C SER A 15 -8.13 11.03 -6.86
N ARG A 16 -6.85 11.33 -6.69
CA ARG A 16 -6.43 12.65 -6.21
C ARG A 16 -6.82 13.75 -7.21
N ALA A 17 -6.69 13.44 -8.50
CA ALA A 17 -7.02 14.40 -9.57
C ALA A 17 -8.52 14.64 -9.71
N ASP A 18 -9.35 13.60 -9.51
CA ASP A 18 -10.81 13.72 -9.66
C ASP A 18 -11.55 14.01 -8.34
N GLY A 19 -10.83 14.11 -7.23
CA GLY A 19 -11.42 14.49 -5.94
C GLY A 19 -12.01 13.35 -5.13
N SER A 20 -11.87 12.07 -5.59
CA SER A 20 -12.44 10.92 -4.89
C SER A 20 -11.44 10.20 -3.96
N TYR A 21 -10.24 10.74 -3.78
CA TYR A 21 -9.18 10.09 -3.03
C TYR A 21 -9.60 9.72 -1.60
N ARG A 22 -10.17 10.68 -0.86
CA ARG A 22 -10.58 10.44 0.52
C ARG A 22 -11.66 9.38 0.63
N LYS A 23 -12.58 9.35 -0.32
CA LYS A 23 -13.65 8.35 -0.36
C LYS A 23 -13.07 6.95 -0.61
N GLN A 24 -12.16 6.82 -1.57
CA GLN A 24 -11.52 5.55 -1.88
C GLN A 24 -10.67 5.07 -0.72
N LEU A 25 -9.88 5.95 -0.12
CA LEU A 25 -9.06 5.60 1.04
C LEU A 25 -9.93 5.11 2.20
N ALA A 26 -11.04 5.77 2.46
CA ALA A 26 -11.97 5.37 3.52
C ALA A 26 -12.56 3.99 3.27
N GLN A 27 -12.93 3.67 2.02
CA GLN A 27 -13.44 2.34 1.67
C GLN A 27 -12.39 1.26 1.88
N LEU A 28 -11.16 1.52 1.48
CA LEU A 28 -10.07 0.58 1.67
C LEU A 28 -9.74 0.37 3.15
N SER A 29 -9.80 1.44 3.93
CA SER A 29 -9.54 1.37 5.37
C SER A 29 -10.58 0.55 6.13
N LYS A 30 -11.82 0.52 5.64
CA LYS A 30 -12.92 -0.26 6.23
C LYS A 30 -12.92 -1.73 5.84
N THR A 31 -12.18 -2.10 4.80
CA THR A 31 -12.11 -3.49 4.34
C THR A 31 -11.41 -4.34 5.40
N GLN A 32 -12.07 -5.40 5.87
CA GLN A 32 -11.56 -6.22 6.97
C GLN A 32 -10.25 -6.93 6.60
N LEU A 33 -10.19 -7.46 5.37
CA LEU A 33 -8.98 -8.12 4.88
C LEU A 33 -8.64 -7.58 3.50
N LEU A 34 -7.50 -6.96 3.37
CA LEU A 34 -6.97 -6.45 2.12
C LEU A 34 -5.75 -7.28 1.72
N ILE A 35 -5.80 -7.87 0.53
CA ILE A 35 -4.70 -8.66 -0.02
C ILE A 35 -4.12 -7.89 -1.20
N LEU A 36 -2.86 -7.51 -1.11
CA LEU A 36 -2.13 -6.86 -2.19
C LEU A 36 -1.29 -7.92 -2.91
N ASP A 37 -1.69 -8.25 -4.12
CA ASP A 37 -1.09 -9.32 -4.92
C ASP A 37 -0.16 -8.74 -6.00
N ASP A 38 0.80 -9.56 -6.43
CA ASP A 38 1.80 -9.20 -7.46
C ASP A 38 2.60 -7.95 -7.08
N TRP A 39 2.92 -7.83 -5.82
CA TRP A 39 3.62 -6.69 -5.29
C TRP A 39 5.12 -6.73 -5.64
N GLY A 40 5.68 -5.56 -5.94
CA GLY A 40 7.13 -5.41 -6.12
C GLY A 40 7.63 -5.69 -7.51
N LEU A 41 6.75 -5.81 -8.52
CA LEU A 41 7.16 -6.03 -9.91
C LEU A 41 7.85 -4.81 -10.52
N GLU A 42 7.48 -3.61 -10.08
CA GLU A 42 8.05 -2.36 -10.56
C GLU A 42 8.30 -1.41 -9.38
N PRO A 43 9.33 -0.54 -9.47
CA PRO A 43 9.54 0.47 -8.44
C PRO A 43 8.36 1.42 -8.32
N LEU A 44 8.07 1.85 -7.10
CA LEU A 44 6.99 2.79 -6.84
C LEU A 44 7.39 4.21 -7.21
N LEU A 45 6.45 4.95 -7.79
CA LEU A 45 6.59 6.39 -7.97
C LEU A 45 6.43 7.09 -6.60
N PRO A 46 6.99 8.32 -6.45
CA PRO A 46 6.90 9.02 -5.17
C PRO A 46 5.48 9.17 -4.63
N ALA A 47 4.51 9.50 -5.49
CA ALA A 47 3.11 9.61 -5.08
C ALA A 47 2.55 8.27 -4.60
N GLN A 48 2.93 7.18 -5.27
CA GLN A 48 2.46 5.83 -4.94
C GLN A 48 2.96 5.38 -3.57
N ARG A 49 4.23 5.64 -3.24
CA ARG A 49 4.74 5.24 -1.94
C ARG A 49 4.13 6.02 -0.79
N ASN A 50 3.81 7.30 -1.01
CA ASN A 50 3.11 8.10 -0.02
C ASN A 50 1.68 7.59 0.19
N ASP A 51 0.98 7.24 -0.89
CA ASP A 51 -0.37 6.70 -0.84
C ASP A 51 -0.38 5.35 -0.12
N LEU A 52 0.61 4.51 -0.40
CA LEU A 52 0.74 3.22 0.26
C LEU A 52 0.94 3.39 1.76
N LEU A 53 1.83 4.28 2.18
CA LEU A 53 2.06 4.53 3.60
C LEU A 53 0.79 5.01 4.28
N GLU A 54 0.06 5.94 3.66
CA GLU A 54 -1.19 6.45 4.23
C GLU A 54 -2.22 5.33 4.38
N LEU A 55 -2.35 4.47 3.38
CA LEU A 55 -3.28 3.34 3.43
C LEU A 55 -2.89 2.35 4.54
N VAL A 56 -1.63 1.97 4.60
CA VAL A 56 -1.15 1.01 5.61
C VAL A 56 -1.30 1.60 7.01
N ASP A 57 -1.01 2.87 7.17
CA ASP A 57 -1.13 3.55 8.46
C ASP A 57 -2.59 3.61 8.93
N ASP A 58 -3.52 3.92 8.02
CA ASP A 58 -4.95 3.95 8.34
C ASP A 58 -5.48 2.58 8.75
N ARG A 59 -4.92 1.50 8.21
CA ARG A 59 -5.34 0.14 8.52
C ARG A 59 -4.61 -0.44 9.74
N TYR A 60 -3.52 0.16 10.15
CA TYR A 60 -2.68 -0.34 11.23
C TYR A 60 -3.47 -0.49 12.53
N GLY A 61 -3.41 -1.67 13.13
CA GLY A 61 -4.09 -1.94 14.39
C GLY A 61 -5.62 -2.09 14.30
N LYS A 62 -6.19 -1.98 13.08
CA LYS A 62 -7.65 -2.03 12.87
C LYS A 62 -8.07 -3.21 12.01
N ASN A 63 -7.45 -3.38 10.86
CA ASN A 63 -7.82 -4.40 9.88
C ASN A 63 -6.58 -5.08 9.34
N ALA A 64 -6.73 -6.33 8.90
CA ALA A 64 -5.62 -7.14 8.41
C ALA A 64 -5.24 -6.78 6.97
N THR A 65 -3.94 -6.67 6.72
CA THR A 65 -3.39 -6.45 5.39
C THR A 65 -2.37 -7.54 5.10
N VAL A 66 -2.51 -8.19 3.94
CA VAL A 66 -1.59 -9.24 3.47
C VAL A 66 -0.98 -8.79 2.15
N ILE A 67 0.33 -8.93 2.04
CA ILE A 67 1.02 -8.66 0.78
C ILE A 67 1.58 -9.98 0.25
N ILE A 68 1.25 -10.29 -1.01
CA ILE A 68 1.78 -11.45 -1.72
C ILE A 68 2.78 -10.92 -2.74
N SER A 69 4.05 -11.31 -2.60
CA SER A 69 5.11 -10.84 -3.47
C SER A 69 6.12 -11.95 -3.71
N GLN A 70 6.65 -12.00 -4.92
CA GLN A 70 7.79 -12.88 -5.24
C GLN A 70 9.11 -12.24 -4.83
N LEU A 71 9.08 -10.98 -4.42
CA LEU A 71 10.27 -10.24 -4.05
C LEU A 71 10.58 -10.44 -2.57
N PRO A 72 11.80 -10.84 -2.19
CA PRO A 72 12.18 -10.92 -0.78
C PRO A 72 12.03 -9.58 -0.07
N THR A 73 11.72 -9.63 1.22
CA THR A 73 11.45 -8.42 2.01
C THR A 73 12.59 -7.42 1.97
N ASP A 74 13.82 -7.88 1.97
CA ASP A 74 15.01 -7.01 1.94
C ASP A 74 15.13 -6.25 0.61
N GLU A 75 14.53 -6.74 -0.46
CA GLU A 75 14.53 -6.05 -1.75
C GLU A 75 13.40 -5.03 -1.88
N TRP A 76 12.47 -5.01 -0.95
CA TRP A 76 11.37 -4.03 -0.95
C TRP A 76 11.87 -2.60 -0.79
N TYR A 77 13.01 -2.40 -0.13
CA TYR A 77 13.61 -1.07 0.01
C TYR A 77 13.91 -0.45 -1.34
N GLY A 78 14.44 -1.23 -2.28
CA GLY A 78 14.66 -0.76 -3.63
C GLY A 78 13.37 -0.47 -4.38
N CYS A 79 12.34 -1.29 -4.16
CA CYS A 79 11.04 -1.11 -4.81
C CYS A 79 10.36 0.18 -4.32
N VAL A 80 10.36 0.43 -3.02
CA VAL A 80 9.77 1.66 -2.46
C VAL A 80 10.59 2.88 -2.86
N GLY A 81 11.92 2.76 -2.90
CA GLY A 81 12.80 3.83 -3.36
C GLY A 81 13.15 4.88 -2.32
N ASP A 82 12.70 4.72 -1.07
CA ASP A 82 12.99 5.61 0.05
C ASP A 82 13.08 4.76 1.32
N ASN A 83 14.25 4.72 1.94
CA ASN A 83 14.48 3.83 3.08
C ASN A 83 13.62 4.19 4.29
N THR A 84 13.40 5.48 4.54
CA THR A 84 12.57 5.91 5.66
C THR A 84 11.13 5.49 5.49
N LEU A 85 10.57 5.69 4.30
CA LEU A 85 9.21 5.26 3.99
C LEU A 85 9.09 3.74 3.98
N ALA A 86 10.10 3.05 3.44
CA ALA A 86 10.10 1.58 3.42
C ALA A 86 10.09 1.02 4.84
N ASP A 87 10.91 1.57 5.74
CA ASP A 87 10.91 1.17 7.14
C ASP A 87 9.54 1.37 7.78
N ALA A 88 8.91 2.51 7.54
CA ALA A 88 7.60 2.81 8.11
C ALA A 88 6.53 1.86 7.58
N ILE A 89 6.52 1.58 6.28
CA ILE A 89 5.56 0.69 5.65
C ILE A 89 5.75 -0.74 6.18
N LEU A 90 6.99 -1.23 6.18
CA LEU A 90 7.29 -2.58 6.64
C LEU A 90 6.96 -2.76 8.12
N ASP A 91 7.25 -1.77 8.94
CA ASP A 91 6.92 -1.81 10.37
C ASP A 91 5.41 -2.04 10.56
N ARG A 92 4.60 -1.29 9.85
CA ARG A 92 3.14 -1.41 9.98
C ARG A 92 2.61 -2.74 9.44
N LEU A 93 3.22 -3.26 8.38
CA LEU A 93 2.81 -4.55 7.81
C LEU A 93 3.24 -5.73 8.68
N MET A 94 4.44 -5.66 9.26
CA MET A 94 5.02 -6.76 10.02
C MET A 94 4.52 -6.83 11.46
N HIS A 95 4.09 -5.72 12.01
CA HIS A 95 3.69 -5.60 13.43
C HIS A 95 2.20 -5.30 13.62
N ASN A 96 1.43 -5.51 12.59
CA ASN A 96 -0.01 -5.26 12.66
C ASN A 96 -0.74 -6.37 13.42
#